data_ec24e9837e10f23710e2ec2e03c60c60
#
_entry.id   ec24e9837e10f23710e2ec2e03c60c60
#
_cell.length_a   1.000
_cell.length_b   1.000
_cell.length_c   1.000
_cell.angle_alpha   90.00
_cell.angle_beta   90.00
_cell.angle_gamma   90.00
#
_symmetry.space_group_name_H-M   'P 1'
#
loop_
_entity.id
_entity.type
_entity.pdbx_description
1 polymer ?
#
loop_
_entity_poly.entity_id
_entity_poly.type
_entity_poly.pdbx_seq_one_letter_code
_entity_poly.pdbx_strand_id
1 'polypeptide(L)'
;TSVREVAEHPGGVAIVALDENDNVLTVKQYRYVFSRVLEEIPAGKLERGEDPREAAIRELKEETGAASAHMTDLGALLVSPGCYSEVLHLYLAEGLTFGAQHPDEDEFLELYRTPFDEMLARVMRGEIEDAKTVCGILKVHALRTAQIEKEENEN
;
A
#
# COMPACT_ATOMS: atom_id res chain seq x y z
N THR A 1 13.44 5.94 36.61
CA THR A 1 12.85 4.85 35.78
C THR A 1 11.46 5.27 35.36
N SER A 2 11.16 5.23 34.07
CA SER A 2 9.81 5.45 33.57
C SER A 2 9.31 4.17 32.90
N VAL A 3 8.03 3.85 33.06
CA VAL A 3 7.35 2.77 32.36
C VAL A 3 6.95 3.25 30.95
N ARG A 4 7.10 2.38 29.97
CA ARG A 4 6.60 2.58 28.60
C ARG A 4 5.75 1.39 28.23
N GLU A 5 4.56 1.66 27.70
CA GLU A 5 3.68 0.64 27.13
C GLU A 5 3.85 0.67 25.62
N VAL A 6 4.05 -0.50 25.02
CA VAL A 6 4.25 -0.67 23.58
C VAL A 6 3.32 -1.77 23.09
N ALA A 7 2.57 -1.50 22.03
CA ALA A 7 1.88 -2.53 21.27
C ALA A 7 2.89 -3.12 20.28
N GLU A 8 3.17 -4.42 20.40
CA GLU A 8 4.09 -5.14 19.52
C GLU A 8 3.38 -5.59 18.24
N HIS A 9 4.09 -5.46 17.10
CA HIS A 9 3.61 -5.87 15.78
C HIS A 9 4.73 -6.54 14.98
N PRO A 10 4.43 -7.60 14.20
CA PRO A 10 5.46 -8.32 13.42
C PRO A 10 6.06 -7.49 12.27
N GLY A 11 5.44 -6.39 11.92
CA GLY A 11 5.68 -5.62 10.71
C GLY A 11 4.60 -5.88 9.67
N GLY A 12 4.61 -5.10 8.61
CA GLY A 12 3.65 -5.22 7.52
C GLY A 12 4.21 -4.72 6.19
N VAL A 13 3.42 -4.94 5.15
CA VAL A 13 3.67 -4.47 3.80
C VAL A 13 2.47 -3.71 3.27
N ALA A 14 2.69 -2.75 2.39
CA ALA A 14 1.64 -2.07 1.64
C ALA A 14 2.10 -1.82 0.21
N ILE A 15 1.20 -1.93 -0.75
CA ILE A 15 1.54 -1.97 -2.16
C ILE A 15 0.71 -0.94 -2.94
N VAL A 16 1.37 0.06 -3.55
CA VAL A 16 0.76 0.85 -4.60
C VAL A 16 0.83 0.01 -5.87
N ALA A 17 -0.28 -0.54 -6.31
CA ALA A 17 -0.36 -1.40 -7.48
C ALA A 17 -1.00 -0.64 -8.64
N LEU A 18 -0.31 -0.57 -9.79
CA LEU A 18 -0.74 0.17 -10.97
C LEU A 18 -0.97 -0.78 -12.15
N ASP A 19 -2.19 -0.76 -12.70
CA ASP A 19 -2.52 -1.53 -13.90
C ASP A 19 -2.02 -0.85 -15.19
N GLU A 20 -2.23 -1.52 -16.34
CA GLU A 20 -1.81 -1.02 -17.65
C GLU A 20 -2.48 0.29 -18.10
N ASN A 21 -3.58 0.66 -17.45
CA ASN A 21 -4.32 1.90 -17.70
C ASN A 21 -4.00 2.99 -16.68
N ASP A 22 -2.93 2.81 -15.90
CA ASP A 22 -2.49 3.68 -14.81
C ASP A 22 -3.56 3.85 -13.71
N ASN A 23 -4.36 2.83 -13.46
CA ASN A 23 -5.27 2.82 -12.32
C ASN A 23 -4.58 2.26 -11.09
N VAL A 24 -4.78 2.92 -9.96
CA VAL A 24 -4.42 2.41 -8.63
C VAL A 24 -5.43 1.36 -8.22
N LEU A 25 -4.95 0.19 -7.81
CA LEU A 25 -5.77 -0.83 -7.16
C LEU A 25 -5.94 -0.47 -5.69
N THR A 26 -7.17 -0.44 -5.22
CA THR A 26 -7.51 -0.27 -3.80
C THR A 26 -8.54 -1.30 -3.38
N VAL A 27 -8.57 -1.58 -2.08
CA VAL A 27 -9.55 -2.45 -1.43
C VAL A 27 -10.37 -1.64 -0.44
N LYS A 28 -11.64 -1.97 -0.29
CA LYS A 28 -12.49 -1.42 0.78
C LYS A 28 -12.66 -2.46 1.85
N GLN A 29 -12.30 -2.10 3.08
CA GLN A 29 -12.35 -2.97 4.25
C GLN A 29 -13.00 -2.26 5.43
N TYR A 30 -13.86 -2.98 6.16
CA TYR A 30 -14.42 -2.46 7.40
C TYR A 30 -13.38 -2.46 8.52
N ARG A 31 -13.09 -1.28 9.07
CA ARG A 31 -12.16 -1.12 10.18
C ARG A 31 -12.92 -0.89 11.48
N TYR A 32 -12.98 -1.94 12.30
CA TYR A 32 -13.73 -1.95 13.57
C TYR A 32 -13.38 -0.76 14.48
N VAL A 33 -12.10 -0.42 14.59
CA VAL A 33 -11.61 0.68 15.44
C VAL A 33 -12.26 2.02 15.08
N PHE A 34 -12.56 2.22 13.80
CA PHE A 34 -13.21 3.44 13.28
C PHE A 34 -14.70 3.25 13.01
N SER A 35 -15.22 2.01 13.16
CA SER A 35 -16.61 1.64 12.88
C SER A 35 -17.09 2.05 11.50
N ARG A 36 -16.23 1.96 10.50
CA ARG A 36 -16.54 2.34 9.10
C ARG A 36 -15.67 1.59 8.09
N VAL A 37 -16.11 1.61 6.84
CA VAL A 37 -15.33 1.12 5.70
C VAL A 37 -14.30 2.17 5.32
N LEU A 38 -13.04 1.76 5.18
CA LEU A 38 -11.96 2.57 4.62
C LEU A 38 -11.56 2.04 3.25
N GLU A 39 -11.09 2.93 2.40
CA GLU A 39 -10.46 2.60 1.12
C GLU A 39 -8.95 2.69 1.29
N GLU A 40 -8.27 1.60 0.99
CA GLU A 40 -6.86 1.40 1.30
C GLU A 40 -6.14 0.74 0.12
N ILE A 41 -4.84 0.99 -0.05
CA ILE A 41 -4.00 0.16 -0.92
C ILE A 41 -3.85 -1.23 -0.31
N PRO A 42 -3.65 -2.30 -1.12
CA PRO A 42 -3.40 -3.65 -0.63
C PRO A 42 -2.28 -3.67 0.42
N ALA A 43 -2.51 -4.39 1.51
CA ALA A 43 -1.59 -4.40 2.65
C ALA A 43 -1.84 -5.58 3.59
N GLY A 44 -0.80 -6.16 4.13
CA GLY A 44 -0.93 -7.22 5.11
C GLY A 44 0.25 -7.33 6.07
N LYS A 45 0.14 -8.28 7.00
CA LYS A 45 1.15 -8.52 8.02
C LYS A 45 2.25 -9.43 7.51
N LEU A 46 3.47 -9.21 8.01
CA LEU A 46 4.54 -10.17 7.81
C LEU A 46 4.26 -11.46 8.61
N GLU A 47 4.46 -12.59 7.98
CA GLU A 47 4.58 -13.86 8.67
C GLU A 47 5.94 -13.96 9.38
N ARG A 48 6.06 -14.91 10.31
CA ARG A 48 7.27 -15.05 11.11
C ARG A 48 8.50 -15.39 10.25
N GLY A 49 9.42 -14.43 10.12
CA GLY A 49 10.66 -14.58 9.36
C GLY A 49 10.47 -14.41 7.85
N GLU A 50 9.31 -13.94 7.41
CA GLU A 50 9.03 -13.67 6.00
C GLU A 50 9.81 -12.44 5.52
N ASP A 51 10.34 -12.52 4.30
CA ASP A 51 10.94 -11.38 3.62
C ASP A 51 9.85 -10.37 3.23
N PRO A 52 10.01 -9.06 3.49
CA PRO A 52 8.97 -8.08 3.19
C PRO A 52 8.56 -8.01 1.71
N ARG A 53 9.48 -8.27 0.79
CA ARG A 53 9.15 -8.29 -0.63
C ARG A 53 8.29 -9.49 -1.01
N GLU A 54 8.59 -10.65 -0.45
CA GLU A 54 7.79 -11.87 -0.66
C GLU A 54 6.39 -11.70 -0.06
N ALA A 55 6.30 -11.11 1.14
CA ALA A 55 5.02 -10.75 1.75
C ALA A 55 4.21 -9.80 0.85
N ALA A 56 4.83 -8.78 0.27
CA ALA A 56 4.16 -7.84 -0.63
C ALA A 56 3.62 -8.55 -1.91
N ILE A 57 4.36 -9.52 -2.45
CA ILE A 57 3.92 -10.32 -3.59
C ILE A 57 2.73 -11.21 -3.20
N ARG A 58 2.78 -11.85 -2.03
CA ARG A 58 1.72 -12.70 -1.49
C ARG A 58 0.44 -11.90 -1.26
N GLU A 59 0.50 -10.81 -0.49
CA GLU A 59 -0.64 -9.96 -0.13
C GLU A 59 -1.30 -9.34 -1.38
N LEU A 60 -0.50 -8.83 -2.32
CA LEU A 60 -1.03 -8.31 -3.58
C LEU A 60 -1.87 -9.36 -4.31
N LYS A 61 -1.38 -10.61 -4.35
CA LYS A 61 -2.07 -11.71 -5.03
C LYS A 61 -3.33 -12.13 -4.26
N GLU A 62 -3.27 -12.24 -2.95
CA GLU A 62 -4.39 -12.66 -2.09
C GLU A 62 -5.54 -11.66 -2.16
N GLU A 63 -5.28 -10.38 -1.92
CA GLU A 63 -6.29 -9.34 -1.87
C GLU A 63 -6.83 -8.92 -3.25
N THR A 64 -5.98 -8.93 -4.29
CA THR A 64 -6.37 -8.38 -5.60
C THR A 64 -6.40 -9.40 -6.75
N GLY A 65 -5.84 -10.59 -6.55
CA GLY A 65 -5.61 -11.55 -7.62
C GLY A 65 -4.50 -11.14 -8.59
N ALA A 66 -3.79 -10.02 -8.33
CA ALA A 66 -2.75 -9.52 -9.21
C ALA A 66 -1.37 -10.13 -8.90
N ALA A 67 -0.60 -10.39 -9.96
CA ALA A 67 0.83 -10.64 -9.88
C ALA A 67 1.56 -9.54 -10.65
N SER A 68 2.67 -9.03 -10.10
CA SER A 68 3.44 -7.96 -10.73
C SER A 68 4.70 -8.47 -11.41
N ALA A 69 5.05 -7.88 -12.56
CA ALA A 69 6.34 -8.13 -13.21
C ALA A 69 7.47 -7.32 -12.53
N HIS A 70 7.15 -6.15 -11.98
CA HIS A 70 8.09 -5.23 -11.35
C HIS A 70 7.59 -4.81 -9.97
N MET A 71 8.41 -5.05 -8.94
CA MET A 71 8.16 -4.67 -7.56
C MET A 71 9.31 -3.76 -7.11
N THR A 72 9.03 -2.47 -6.94
CA THR A 72 10.00 -1.45 -6.53
C THR A 72 9.83 -1.13 -5.04
N ASP A 73 10.92 -1.21 -4.27
CA ASP A 73 10.94 -0.81 -2.86
C ASP A 73 10.84 0.72 -2.74
N LEU A 74 9.83 1.19 -2.04
CA LEU A 74 9.62 2.60 -1.73
C LEU A 74 10.11 2.97 -0.31
N GLY A 75 10.72 2.03 0.41
CA GLY A 75 11.22 2.20 1.79
C GLY A 75 10.18 1.87 2.84
N ALA A 76 10.55 2.07 4.10
CA ALA A 76 9.73 1.71 5.25
C ALA A 76 9.17 2.94 5.97
N LEU A 77 8.01 2.75 6.60
CA LEU A 77 7.30 3.74 7.41
C LEU A 77 7.21 3.23 8.86
N LEU A 78 7.46 4.10 9.81
CA LEU A 78 7.15 3.88 11.22
C LEU A 78 5.78 4.51 11.50
N VAL A 79 4.74 3.68 11.59
CA VAL A 79 3.35 4.13 11.57
C VAL A 79 2.99 4.95 12.81
N SER A 80 3.42 4.51 14.00
CA SER A 80 3.17 5.21 15.27
C SER A 80 4.31 4.98 16.27
N PRO A 81 5.49 5.59 16.06
CA PRO A 81 6.73 5.23 16.76
C PRO A 81 6.72 5.53 18.27
N GLY A 82 5.70 6.22 18.76
CA GLY A 82 5.55 6.51 20.19
C GLY A 82 5.02 5.36 21.04
N CYS A 83 4.26 4.43 20.46
CA CYS A 83 3.57 3.37 21.19
C CYS A 83 3.35 2.06 20.43
N TYR A 84 3.72 2.00 19.17
CA TYR A 84 3.46 0.85 18.29
C TYR A 84 4.72 0.48 17.52
N SER A 85 5.08 -0.79 17.52
CA SER A 85 6.35 -1.25 16.96
C SER A 85 6.28 -1.61 15.46
N GLU A 86 5.19 -1.32 14.79
CA GLU A 86 5.01 -1.63 13.37
C GLU A 86 6.03 -0.89 12.50
N VAL A 87 6.75 -1.67 11.69
CA VAL A 87 7.48 -1.21 10.52
C VAL A 87 6.70 -1.65 9.29
N LEU A 88 6.20 -0.68 8.52
CA LEU A 88 5.42 -0.93 7.31
C LEU A 88 6.32 -0.73 6.08
N HIS A 89 6.61 -1.78 5.34
CA HIS A 89 7.38 -1.74 4.10
C HIS A 89 6.47 -1.39 2.92
N LEU A 90 6.81 -0.34 2.19
CA LEU A 90 6.01 0.19 1.10
C LEU A 90 6.63 -0.19 -0.25
N TYR A 91 5.79 -0.68 -1.17
CA TYR A 91 6.20 -1.09 -2.51
C TYR A 91 5.35 -0.44 -3.60
N LEU A 92 5.93 -0.32 -4.80
CA LEU A 92 5.22 -0.04 -6.05
C LEU A 92 5.24 -1.30 -6.90
N ALA A 93 4.07 -1.75 -7.34
CA ALA A 93 3.88 -2.90 -8.21
C ALA A 93 3.37 -2.45 -9.58
N GLU A 94 4.06 -2.86 -10.64
CA GLU A 94 3.75 -2.52 -12.04
C GLU A 94 3.81 -3.75 -12.94
N GLY A 95 3.26 -3.67 -14.15
CA GLY A 95 3.19 -4.79 -15.07
C GLY A 95 2.30 -5.91 -14.54
N LEU A 96 1.09 -5.55 -14.12
CA LEU A 96 0.16 -6.46 -13.46
C LEU A 96 -0.47 -7.45 -14.44
N THR A 97 -0.60 -8.70 -13.97
CA THR A 97 -1.43 -9.73 -14.57
C THR A 97 -2.42 -10.23 -13.53
N PHE A 98 -3.65 -10.56 -13.94
CA PHE A 98 -4.73 -10.87 -13.00
C PHE A 98 -5.12 -12.33 -13.04
N GLY A 99 -5.34 -12.92 -11.86
CA GLY A 99 -5.90 -14.24 -11.60
C GLY A 99 -7.07 -14.17 -10.61
N ALA A 100 -7.37 -15.28 -9.96
CA ALA A 100 -8.38 -15.30 -8.91
C ALA A 100 -7.85 -14.67 -7.63
N GLN A 101 -8.72 -13.92 -6.93
CA GLN A 101 -8.48 -13.47 -5.56
C GLN A 101 -8.61 -14.64 -4.59
N HIS A 102 -7.85 -14.59 -3.51
CA HIS A 102 -7.89 -15.57 -2.43
C HIS A 102 -7.74 -14.86 -1.07
N PRO A 103 -8.66 -13.94 -0.72
CA PRO A 103 -8.61 -13.26 0.58
C PRO A 103 -8.78 -14.27 1.71
N ASP A 104 -8.34 -13.90 2.91
CA ASP A 104 -8.54 -14.69 4.11
C ASP A 104 -10.04 -14.89 4.43
N GLU A 105 -10.40 -15.95 5.17
CA GLU A 105 -11.81 -16.35 5.39
C GLU A 105 -12.68 -15.27 6.09
N ASP A 106 -12.06 -14.35 6.81
CA ASP A 106 -12.69 -13.24 7.52
C ASP A 106 -12.51 -11.87 6.83
N GLU A 107 -11.89 -11.84 5.65
CA GLU A 107 -11.68 -10.63 4.85
C GLU A 107 -12.74 -10.47 3.75
N PHE A 108 -13.59 -9.46 3.90
CA PHE A 108 -14.55 -9.05 2.88
C PHE A 108 -13.99 -7.83 2.14
N LEU A 109 -13.22 -8.09 1.08
CA LEU A 109 -12.54 -7.06 0.29
C LEU A 109 -13.26 -6.81 -1.03
N GLU A 110 -13.59 -5.56 -1.28
CA GLU A 110 -14.05 -5.11 -2.61
C GLU A 110 -12.89 -4.41 -3.33
N LEU A 111 -12.51 -4.93 -4.49
CA LEU A 111 -11.45 -4.37 -5.33
C LEU A 111 -11.96 -3.20 -6.19
N TYR A 112 -11.27 -2.08 -6.11
CA TYR A 112 -11.52 -0.89 -6.91
C TYR A 112 -10.33 -0.55 -7.80
N ARG A 113 -10.60 0.15 -8.90
CA ARG A 113 -9.60 0.71 -9.80
C ARG A 113 -9.90 2.18 -10.00
N THR A 114 -8.97 3.04 -9.64
CA THR A 114 -9.12 4.50 -9.74
C THR A 114 -7.94 5.06 -10.51
N PRO A 115 -8.12 5.87 -11.57
CA PRO A 115 -7.02 6.53 -12.26
C PRO A 115 -6.09 7.23 -11.27
N PHE A 116 -4.77 7.13 -11.50
CA PHE A 116 -3.76 7.64 -10.56
C PHE A 116 -3.96 9.13 -10.23
N ASP A 117 -4.22 9.96 -11.25
CA ASP A 117 -4.44 11.40 -11.05
C ASP A 117 -5.70 11.68 -10.21
N GLU A 118 -6.78 10.91 -10.39
CA GLU A 118 -7.97 11.04 -9.55
C GLU A 118 -7.70 10.56 -8.12
N MET A 119 -6.97 9.47 -7.93
CA MET A 119 -6.57 9.01 -6.61
C MET A 119 -5.71 10.06 -5.90
N LEU A 120 -4.73 10.64 -6.60
CA LEU A 120 -3.92 11.75 -6.09
C LEU A 120 -4.78 12.95 -5.69
N ALA A 121 -5.72 13.34 -6.55
CA ALA A 121 -6.64 14.44 -6.24
C ALA A 121 -7.51 14.16 -5.01
N ARG A 122 -7.99 12.92 -4.84
CA ARG A 122 -8.75 12.49 -3.65
C ARG A 122 -7.90 12.52 -2.37
N VAL A 123 -6.64 12.09 -2.45
CA VAL A 123 -5.67 12.22 -1.36
C VAL A 123 -5.48 13.68 -0.98
N MET A 124 -5.26 14.56 -1.97
CA MET A 124 -5.05 15.98 -1.72
C MET A 124 -6.28 16.72 -1.16
N ARG A 125 -7.49 16.22 -1.45
CA ARG A 125 -8.75 16.75 -0.85
C ARG A 125 -9.05 16.15 0.54
N GLY A 126 -8.24 15.18 1.03
CA GLY A 126 -8.47 14.50 2.30
C GLY A 126 -9.62 13.48 2.29
N GLU A 127 -10.01 12.99 1.13
CA GLU A 127 -11.03 11.96 0.98
C GLU A 127 -10.48 10.56 1.30
N ILE A 128 -9.18 10.36 1.14
CA ILE A 128 -8.45 9.17 1.55
C ILE A 128 -7.75 9.47 2.87
N GLU A 129 -8.11 8.74 3.92
CA GLU A 129 -7.64 8.99 5.28
C GLU A 129 -6.62 7.95 5.77
N ASP A 130 -6.51 6.83 5.07
CA ASP A 130 -5.56 5.78 5.41
C ASP A 130 -4.11 6.24 5.13
N ALA A 131 -3.30 6.28 6.19
CA ALA A 131 -1.96 6.87 6.16
C ALA A 131 -1.02 6.17 5.15
N LYS A 132 -1.07 4.83 5.05
CA LYS A 132 -0.22 4.09 4.10
C LYS A 132 -0.59 4.38 2.66
N THR A 133 -1.88 4.53 2.37
CA THR A 133 -2.39 4.92 1.04
C THR A 133 -1.95 6.33 0.69
N VAL A 134 -2.15 7.29 1.59
CA VAL A 134 -1.71 8.67 1.41
C VAL A 134 -0.20 8.73 1.15
N CYS A 135 0.62 8.11 2.00
CA CYS A 135 2.07 8.07 1.84
C CYS A 135 2.49 7.41 0.52
N GLY A 136 1.87 6.28 0.16
CA GLY A 136 2.17 5.53 -1.06
C GLY A 136 1.92 6.36 -2.32
N ILE A 137 0.73 6.92 -2.45
CA ILE A 137 0.33 7.73 -3.60
C ILE A 137 1.22 8.96 -3.75
N LEU A 138 1.50 9.69 -2.65
CA LEU A 138 2.38 10.86 -2.70
C LEU A 138 3.83 10.49 -3.04
N LYS A 139 4.35 9.36 -2.55
CA LYS A 139 5.70 8.88 -2.92
C LYS A 139 5.81 8.54 -4.39
N VAL A 140 4.85 7.81 -4.93
CA VAL A 140 4.83 7.47 -6.38
C VAL A 140 4.72 8.73 -7.22
N HIS A 141 3.87 9.70 -6.84
CA HIS A 141 3.77 10.98 -7.52
C HIS A 141 5.11 11.73 -7.53
N ALA A 142 5.78 11.84 -6.38
CA ALA A 142 7.06 12.51 -6.29
C ALA A 142 8.17 11.84 -7.13
N LEU A 143 8.19 10.48 -7.16
CA LEU A 143 9.13 9.74 -7.99
C LEU A 143 8.91 9.98 -9.48
N ARG A 144 7.67 9.98 -9.94
CA ARG A 144 7.32 10.25 -11.34
C ARG A 144 7.70 11.67 -11.76
N THR A 145 7.42 12.65 -10.91
CA THR A 145 7.81 14.06 -11.15
C THR A 145 9.32 14.20 -11.28
N ALA A 146 10.09 13.58 -10.38
CA ALA A 146 11.56 13.63 -10.43
C ALA A 146 12.15 12.92 -11.66
N GLN A 147 11.48 11.90 -12.22
CA GLN A 147 11.90 11.25 -13.47
C GLN A 147 11.68 12.16 -14.68
N ILE A 148 10.52 12.80 -14.77
CA ILE A 148 10.19 13.75 -15.86
C ILE A 148 11.21 14.91 -15.89
N GLU A 149 11.50 15.52 -14.72
CA GLU A 149 12.47 16.62 -14.62
C GLU A 149 13.89 16.20 -15.05
N LYS A 150 14.28 14.95 -14.83
CA LYS A 150 15.59 14.46 -15.30
C LYS A 150 15.62 14.31 -16.81
N GLU A 151 14.60 13.73 -17.42
CA GLU A 151 14.49 13.54 -18.87
C GLU A 151 14.45 14.89 -19.61
N GLU A 152 13.80 15.91 -19.06
CA GLU A 152 13.77 17.26 -19.61
C GLU A 152 15.12 17.97 -19.53
N ASN A 153 15.94 17.69 -18.50
CA ASN A 153 17.25 18.29 -18.34
C ASN A 153 18.37 17.60 -19.15
N GLU A 154 18.14 16.37 -19.65
CA GLU A 154 19.08 15.59 -20.45
C GLU A 154 18.88 15.79 -21.98
N ASN A 155 17.80 16.48 -22.43
CA ASN A 155 17.48 16.83 -23.80
C ASN A 155 17.81 18.31 -24.12
#